data_e63fbf6b752df378b74a0274df2a8553
#
_entry.id   e63fbf6b752df378b74a0274df2a8553
#
_cell.length_a   1.000
_cell.length_b   1.000
_cell.length_c   1.000
_cell.angle_alpha   90.00
_cell.angle_beta   90.00
_cell.angle_gamma   90.00
#
_symmetry.space_group_name_H-M   'P 1'
#
loop_
_entity.id
_entity.type
_entity.pdbx_description
1 polymer ?
#
loop_
_entity_poly.entity_id
_entity_poly.type
_entity_poly.pdbx_seq_one_letter_code
_entity_poly.pdbx_strand_id
1 'polypeptide(L)'
;MQKKVLAGVVGVAIALTQQFTPAFAATSVTGPHGETLKVSKSISIKSGDSIVVSGQHFDETVGIYVAMCKVVPKGQLPTPCGGGADKTGTEGASEWISSNPPTYGIGLAKPYLPGGRFSVTLKVAPLISVPNGKAIDCRKIACAIYTRADHTRGDDRSYDIELPLQFKK
;
A
#
# COMPACT_ATOMS: atom_id res chain seq x y z
N MET A 1 -27.55 34.87 -65.39
CA MET A 1 -28.14 34.63 -64.05
C MET A 1 -27.55 33.38 -63.48
N GLN A 2 -26.53 33.46 -62.62
CA GLN A 2 -25.90 32.32 -61.98
C GLN A 2 -26.42 32.25 -60.53
N LYS A 3 -27.05 31.13 -60.21
CA LYS A 3 -27.52 30.85 -58.85
C LYS A 3 -26.35 30.20 -58.06
N LYS A 4 -25.86 30.87 -57.03
CA LYS A 4 -24.93 30.35 -56.05
C LYS A 4 -25.68 29.44 -55.08
N VAL A 5 -25.29 28.17 -55.01
CA VAL A 5 -25.77 27.20 -53.99
C VAL A 5 -24.78 27.28 -52.85
N LEU A 6 -25.24 27.70 -51.65
CA LEU A 6 -24.46 27.61 -50.40
C LEU A 6 -24.68 26.19 -49.83
N ALA A 7 -23.63 25.43 -49.76
CA ALA A 7 -23.61 24.17 -49.02
C ALA A 7 -23.31 24.49 -47.54
N GLY A 8 -24.27 24.26 -46.65
CA GLY A 8 -24.11 24.36 -45.21
C GLY A 8 -23.44 23.10 -44.67
N VAL A 9 -22.28 23.27 -44.07
CA VAL A 9 -21.55 22.19 -43.32
C VAL A 9 -22.15 22.12 -41.91
N VAL A 10 -22.92 21.06 -41.63
CA VAL A 10 -23.37 20.74 -40.27
C VAL A 10 -22.26 20.03 -39.53
N GLY A 11 -21.61 20.73 -38.62
CA GLY A 11 -20.59 20.16 -37.74
C GLY A 11 -21.24 19.37 -36.60
N VAL A 12 -21.09 18.05 -36.61
CA VAL A 12 -21.50 17.20 -35.49
C VAL A 12 -20.42 17.27 -34.42
N ALA A 13 -20.70 17.96 -33.29
CA ALA A 13 -19.85 17.96 -32.13
C ALA A 13 -20.04 16.64 -31.35
N ILE A 14 -19.06 15.74 -31.44
CA ILE A 14 -19.01 14.53 -30.61
C ILE A 14 -18.53 14.92 -29.21
N ALA A 15 -19.44 15.00 -28.26
CA ALA A 15 -19.12 15.14 -26.85
C ALA A 15 -18.54 13.81 -26.33
N LEU A 16 -17.22 13.76 -26.11
CA LEU A 16 -16.56 12.68 -25.41
C LEU A 16 -16.96 12.72 -23.93
N THR A 17 -17.95 11.93 -23.55
CA THR A 17 -18.25 11.69 -22.14
C THR A 17 -17.16 10.79 -21.56
N GLN A 18 -16.27 11.37 -20.76
CA GLN A 18 -15.33 10.59 -19.94
C GLN A 18 -16.14 9.80 -18.90
N GLN A 19 -16.27 8.51 -19.13
CA GLN A 19 -16.83 7.59 -18.15
C GLN A 19 -15.82 7.42 -17.01
N PHE A 20 -16.08 8.07 -15.88
CA PHE A 20 -15.39 7.76 -14.64
C PHE A 20 -15.85 6.38 -14.16
N THR A 21 -15.10 5.34 -14.48
CA THR A 21 -15.29 4.04 -13.84
C THR A 21 -14.95 4.20 -12.37
N PRO A 22 -15.85 3.82 -11.43
CA PRO A 22 -15.49 3.81 -10.02
C PRO A 22 -14.30 2.85 -9.84
N ALA A 23 -13.19 3.37 -9.37
CA ALA A 23 -12.04 2.54 -9.00
C ALA A 23 -12.49 1.65 -7.84
N PHE A 24 -12.78 0.38 -8.11
CA PHE A 24 -12.95 -0.61 -7.06
C PHE A 24 -11.63 -0.69 -6.29
N ALA A 25 -11.68 -0.37 -5.00
CA ALA A 25 -10.50 -0.48 -4.16
C ALA A 25 -10.08 -1.94 -4.10
N ALA A 26 -8.88 -2.23 -4.58
CA ALA A 26 -8.33 -3.58 -4.53
C ALA A 26 -8.15 -4.01 -3.08
N THR A 27 -8.65 -5.20 -2.72
CA THR A 27 -8.35 -5.85 -1.45
C THR A 27 -7.22 -6.88 -1.59
N SER A 28 -6.70 -7.05 -2.81
CA SER A 28 -5.60 -7.94 -3.14
C SER A 28 -4.78 -7.36 -4.29
N VAL A 29 -3.47 -7.52 -4.21
CA VAL A 29 -2.51 -7.17 -5.27
C VAL A 29 -1.48 -8.28 -5.42
N THR A 30 -0.90 -8.39 -6.62
CA THR A 30 0.20 -9.33 -6.91
C THR A 30 1.50 -8.55 -7.00
N GLY A 31 2.52 -9.02 -6.30
CA GLY A 31 3.87 -8.48 -6.30
C GLY A 31 4.68 -8.91 -7.53
N PRO A 32 5.89 -8.36 -7.68
CA PRO A 32 6.72 -8.57 -8.87
C PRO A 32 7.23 -10.01 -9.06
N HIS A 33 7.32 -10.82 -7.99
CA HIS A 33 7.77 -12.22 -8.05
C HIS A 33 6.61 -13.23 -7.90
N GLY A 34 5.34 -12.75 -8.01
CA GLY A 34 4.16 -13.61 -7.88
C GLY A 34 3.59 -13.68 -6.46
N GLU A 35 4.14 -12.92 -5.53
CA GLU A 35 3.58 -12.77 -4.19
C GLU A 35 2.16 -12.21 -4.26
N THR A 36 1.33 -12.62 -3.33
CA THR A 36 -0.01 -12.02 -3.17
C THR A 36 -0.10 -11.33 -1.81
N LEU A 37 -0.46 -10.06 -1.81
CA LEU A 37 -0.77 -9.28 -0.61
C LEU A 37 -2.27 -9.00 -0.57
N LYS A 38 -2.92 -9.26 0.57
CA LYS A 38 -4.36 -9.05 0.78
C LYS A 38 -4.60 -8.29 2.07
N VAL A 39 -5.69 -7.50 2.08
CA VAL A 39 -6.21 -6.85 3.28
C VAL A 39 -7.68 -7.18 3.47
N SER A 40 -8.13 -7.26 4.73
CA SER A 40 -9.54 -7.49 5.05
C SER A 40 -10.44 -6.30 4.66
N LYS A 41 -9.86 -5.10 4.58
CA LYS A 41 -10.56 -3.86 4.25
C LYS A 41 -9.58 -2.85 3.68
N SER A 42 -9.92 -2.21 2.55
CA SER A 42 -9.08 -1.17 1.91
C SER A 42 -9.77 0.17 1.76
N ILE A 43 -11.10 0.25 1.95
CA ILE A 43 -11.89 1.50 1.82
C ILE A 43 -12.71 1.78 3.07
N SER A 44 -13.15 3.02 3.20
CA SER A 44 -13.98 3.50 4.33
C SER A 44 -13.36 3.15 5.70
N ILE A 45 -12.04 3.20 5.79
CA ILE A 45 -11.27 2.89 6.99
C ILE A 45 -11.46 4.03 7.98
N LYS A 46 -11.69 3.70 9.24
CA LYS A 46 -11.77 4.66 10.36
C LYS A 46 -10.44 4.67 11.11
N SER A 47 -10.18 5.75 11.83
CA SER A 47 -9.05 5.81 12.76
C SER A 47 -9.17 4.75 13.83
N GLY A 48 -8.11 3.96 14.03
CA GLY A 48 -8.06 2.88 15.00
C GLY A 48 -8.65 1.56 14.53
N ASP A 49 -9.15 1.49 13.28
CA ASP A 49 -9.56 0.19 12.70
C ASP A 49 -8.38 -0.78 12.72
N SER A 50 -8.69 -2.03 13.08
CA SER A 50 -7.78 -3.15 12.90
C SER A 50 -8.05 -3.81 11.56
N ILE A 51 -7.03 -3.92 10.72
CA ILE A 51 -7.11 -4.62 9.43
C ILE A 51 -6.20 -5.84 9.45
N VAL A 52 -6.72 -6.96 8.96
CA VAL A 52 -5.90 -8.14 8.73
C VAL A 52 -5.18 -7.97 7.41
N VAL A 53 -3.86 -8.13 7.45
CA VAL A 53 -2.99 -8.14 6.26
C VAL A 53 -2.43 -9.56 6.13
N SER A 54 -2.57 -10.17 4.98
CA SER A 54 -2.06 -11.51 4.71
C SER A 54 -1.27 -11.55 3.42
N GLY A 55 -0.25 -12.40 3.40
CA GLY A 55 0.61 -12.63 2.25
C GLY A 55 0.72 -14.12 1.92
N GLN A 56 1.04 -14.41 0.65
CA GLN A 56 1.33 -15.75 0.14
C GLN A 56 2.42 -15.65 -0.92
N HIS A 57 3.19 -16.74 -1.08
CA HIS A 57 4.27 -16.89 -2.07
C HIS A 57 5.43 -15.93 -1.86
N PHE A 58 5.61 -15.38 -0.66
CA PHE A 58 6.79 -14.61 -0.33
C PHE A 58 8.02 -15.51 -0.20
N ASP A 59 9.19 -14.98 -0.52
CA ASP A 59 10.45 -15.66 -0.29
C ASP A 59 10.75 -15.72 1.21
N GLU A 60 10.69 -16.93 1.80
CA GLU A 60 10.89 -17.16 3.23
C GLU A 60 12.32 -16.84 3.71
N THR A 61 13.27 -16.67 2.76
CA THR A 61 14.66 -16.29 3.06
C THR A 61 14.83 -14.77 3.22
N VAL A 62 13.80 -13.98 2.86
CA VAL A 62 13.82 -12.53 2.90
C VAL A 62 12.91 -12.02 4.00
N GLY A 63 13.49 -11.34 4.99
CA GLY A 63 12.70 -10.62 5.97
C GLY A 63 12.01 -9.39 5.35
N ILE A 64 10.76 -9.16 5.73
CA ILE A 64 9.98 -8.00 5.27
C ILE A 64 9.35 -7.25 6.44
N TYR A 65 9.15 -5.95 6.27
CA TYR A 65 8.24 -5.17 7.08
C TYR A 65 6.88 -5.07 6.37
N VAL A 66 5.81 -5.12 7.16
CA VAL A 66 4.42 -4.86 6.74
C VAL A 66 3.94 -3.64 7.50
N ALA A 67 3.62 -2.56 6.81
CA ALA A 67 3.19 -1.31 7.45
C ALA A 67 2.29 -0.47 6.53
N MET A 68 1.54 0.46 7.13
CA MET A 68 0.87 1.51 6.37
C MET A 68 1.83 2.68 6.15
N CYS A 69 2.09 3.05 4.91
CA CYS A 69 3.01 4.14 4.55
C CYS A 69 2.35 5.15 3.60
N LYS A 70 2.96 6.35 3.52
CA LYS A 70 2.69 7.28 2.42
C LYS A 70 3.08 6.62 1.10
N VAL A 71 2.23 6.78 0.07
CA VAL A 71 2.57 6.35 -1.29
C VAL A 71 3.71 7.22 -1.84
N VAL A 72 4.70 6.55 -2.41
CA VAL A 72 5.89 7.17 -3.02
C VAL A 72 6.05 6.68 -4.47
N PRO A 73 6.81 7.39 -5.32
CA PRO A 73 7.15 6.90 -6.65
C PRO A 73 7.80 5.52 -6.61
N LYS A 74 7.53 4.69 -7.61
CA LYS A 74 8.10 3.33 -7.72
C LYS A 74 9.63 3.38 -7.63
N GLY A 75 10.20 2.48 -6.84
CA GLY A 75 11.65 2.38 -6.61
C GLY A 75 12.17 3.29 -5.49
N GLN A 76 11.33 4.14 -4.91
CA GLN A 76 11.69 4.89 -3.71
C GLN A 76 11.29 4.13 -2.44
N LEU A 77 12.04 4.33 -1.37
CA LEU A 77 11.74 3.74 -0.07
C LEU A 77 10.38 4.24 0.45
N PRO A 78 9.39 3.34 0.69
CA PRO A 78 8.12 3.74 1.30
C PRO A 78 8.36 4.32 2.69
N THR A 79 8.15 5.64 2.82
CA THR A 79 8.36 6.39 4.06
C THR A 79 7.64 7.75 3.98
N PRO A 80 7.18 8.33 5.11
CA PRO A 80 7.09 7.73 6.44
C PRO A 80 5.99 6.66 6.52
N CYS A 81 6.13 5.77 7.51
CA CYS A 81 5.16 4.72 7.79
C CYS A 81 4.55 4.90 9.19
N GLY A 82 3.33 4.38 9.38
CA GLY A 82 2.70 4.29 10.69
C GLY A 82 3.47 3.35 11.60
N GLY A 83 3.54 3.67 12.89
CA GLY A 83 4.29 2.91 13.88
C GLY A 83 5.80 3.15 13.88
N GLY A 84 6.34 3.82 12.85
CA GLY A 84 7.77 4.05 12.75
C GLY A 84 8.60 2.76 12.87
N ALA A 85 9.69 2.80 13.62
CA ALA A 85 10.41 1.60 14.06
C ALA A 85 9.79 1.11 15.38
N ASP A 86 8.64 0.43 15.31
CA ASP A 86 8.05 -0.22 16.49
C ASP A 86 8.95 -1.38 16.94
N LYS A 87 10.03 -1.02 17.62
CA LYS A 87 11.03 -1.97 18.15
C LYS A 87 10.47 -2.86 19.25
N THR A 88 9.32 -2.51 19.79
CA THR A 88 8.67 -3.26 20.87
C THR A 88 7.61 -4.22 20.34
N GLY A 89 7.12 -4.01 19.10
CA GLY A 89 6.03 -4.77 18.51
C GLY A 89 4.68 -4.57 19.23
N THR A 90 4.56 -3.55 20.09
CA THR A 90 3.39 -3.36 20.96
C THR A 90 2.37 -2.39 20.37
N GLU A 91 2.77 -1.49 19.48
CA GLU A 91 1.88 -0.49 18.88
C GLU A 91 0.95 -1.09 17.83
N GLY A 92 1.33 -2.21 17.22
CA GLY A 92 0.54 -2.93 16.23
C GLY A 92 0.32 -2.18 14.92
N ALA A 93 1.12 -1.13 14.65
CA ALA A 93 1.01 -0.31 13.44
C ALA A 93 1.95 -0.79 12.32
N SER A 94 2.94 -1.61 12.64
CA SER A 94 3.84 -2.30 11.71
C SER A 94 4.18 -3.68 12.23
N GLU A 95 4.56 -4.59 11.34
CA GLU A 95 4.95 -5.95 11.68
C GLU A 95 6.22 -6.34 10.92
N TRP A 96 7.07 -7.10 11.57
CA TRP A 96 8.26 -7.69 10.97
C TRP A 96 8.05 -9.18 10.75
N ILE A 97 8.14 -9.63 9.49
CA ILE A 97 8.01 -11.03 9.10
C ILE A 97 9.38 -11.52 8.65
N SER A 98 9.93 -12.49 9.35
CA SER A 98 11.22 -13.10 9.00
C SER A 98 11.37 -14.45 9.65
N SER A 99 11.72 -15.49 8.87
CA SER A 99 12.04 -16.83 9.38
C SER A 99 13.49 -16.93 9.89
N ASN A 100 14.35 -15.98 9.51
CA ASN A 100 15.77 -15.95 9.87
C ASN A 100 16.20 -14.55 10.36
N PRO A 101 15.56 -14.02 11.42
CA PRO A 101 15.95 -12.70 11.92
C PRO A 101 17.34 -12.77 12.58
N PRO A 102 18.09 -11.65 12.60
CA PRO A 102 19.27 -11.51 13.46
C PRO A 102 18.93 -11.79 14.93
N THR A 103 19.93 -12.10 15.73
CA THR A 103 19.75 -12.50 17.15
C THR A 103 18.87 -11.56 17.96
N TYR A 104 18.98 -10.25 17.75
CA TYR A 104 18.15 -9.23 18.42
C TYR A 104 16.70 -9.21 17.93
N GLY A 105 16.42 -9.83 16.79
CA GLY A 105 15.06 -9.93 16.21
C GLY A 105 14.28 -11.16 16.68
N ILE A 106 14.94 -12.08 17.40
CA ILE A 106 14.28 -13.27 17.96
C ILE A 106 13.20 -12.83 18.96
N GLY A 107 11.96 -13.29 18.70
CA GLY A 107 10.81 -12.88 19.50
C GLY A 107 10.14 -11.55 19.05
N LEU A 108 10.80 -10.74 18.21
CA LEU A 108 10.20 -9.56 17.58
C LEU A 108 9.66 -9.87 16.19
N ALA A 109 10.43 -10.58 15.37
CA ALA A 109 10.01 -11.01 14.05
C ALA A 109 9.06 -12.21 14.17
N LYS A 110 8.01 -12.23 13.35
CA LYS A 110 7.10 -13.36 13.18
C LYS A 110 7.61 -14.20 12.02
N PRO A 111 7.75 -15.53 12.18
CA PRO A 111 8.19 -16.37 11.08
C PRO A 111 7.11 -16.48 9.99
N TYR A 112 7.54 -16.71 8.76
CA TYR A 112 6.63 -17.15 7.73
C TYR A 112 6.00 -18.50 8.07
N LEU A 113 4.78 -18.69 7.63
CA LEU A 113 4.15 -20.02 7.53
C LEU A 113 4.57 -20.66 6.20
N PRO A 114 4.56 -22.01 6.10
CA PRO A 114 4.97 -22.70 4.88
C PRO A 114 4.29 -22.16 3.61
N GLY A 115 5.07 -21.99 2.54
CA GLY A 115 4.61 -21.41 1.27
C GLY A 115 4.66 -19.87 1.26
N GLY A 116 5.57 -19.29 2.04
CA GLY A 116 5.77 -17.84 2.11
C GLY A 116 4.52 -17.11 2.57
N ARG A 117 3.79 -17.71 3.53
CA ARG A 117 2.53 -17.14 4.03
C ARG A 117 2.74 -16.39 5.33
N PHE A 118 1.94 -15.37 5.52
CA PHE A 118 1.79 -14.68 6.80
C PHE A 118 0.38 -14.13 6.96
N SER A 119 -0.01 -13.87 8.20
CA SER A 119 -1.24 -13.14 8.52
C SER A 119 -1.01 -12.34 9.79
N VAL A 120 -1.19 -11.03 9.71
CA VAL A 120 -0.97 -10.08 10.80
C VAL A 120 -2.12 -9.09 10.89
N THR A 121 -2.30 -8.50 12.05
CA THR A 121 -3.31 -7.45 12.26
C THR A 121 -2.60 -6.14 12.51
N LEU A 122 -2.89 -5.14 11.68
CA LEU A 122 -2.37 -3.79 11.86
C LEU A 122 -3.46 -2.86 12.39
N LYS A 123 -3.10 -2.05 13.38
CA LYS A 123 -3.88 -0.87 13.78
C LYS A 123 -3.55 0.27 12.83
N VAL A 124 -4.54 0.79 12.12
CA VAL A 124 -4.32 1.87 11.15
C VAL A 124 -4.96 3.16 11.63
N ALA A 125 -4.24 4.26 11.43
CA ALA A 125 -4.71 5.60 11.73
C ALA A 125 -4.42 6.53 10.55
N PRO A 126 -5.29 7.52 10.27
CA PRO A 126 -5.09 8.41 9.11
C PRO A 126 -3.88 9.34 9.27
N LEU A 127 -3.36 9.52 10.47
CA LEU A 127 -2.20 10.38 10.73
C LEU A 127 -0.95 9.51 10.92
N ILE A 128 0.05 9.72 10.08
CA ILE A 128 1.38 9.14 10.23
C ILE A 128 2.28 10.19 10.87
N SER A 129 2.81 9.89 12.04
CA SER A 129 3.77 10.76 12.73
C SER A 129 5.09 10.82 11.98
N VAL A 130 5.67 12.01 11.90
CA VAL A 130 6.98 12.24 11.29
C VAL A 130 7.88 12.88 12.37
N PRO A 131 9.01 12.25 12.72
CA PRO A 131 9.94 12.84 13.68
C PRO A 131 10.35 14.25 13.23
N ASN A 132 10.23 15.22 14.12
CA ASN A 132 10.57 16.64 13.87
C ASN A 132 9.87 17.27 12.65
N GLY A 133 8.73 16.70 12.21
CA GLY A 133 7.99 17.15 11.04
C GLY A 133 6.49 17.21 11.26
N LYS A 134 5.78 17.75 10.25
CA LYS A 134 4.32 17.76 10.24
C LYS A 134 3.79 16.36 9.92
N ALA A 135 2.85 15.88 10.70
CA ALA A 135 2.18 14.60 10.46
C ALA A 135 1.57 14.53 9.05
N ILE A 136 1.66 13.36 8.44
CA ILE A 136 1.04 13.05 7.14
C ILE A 136 -0.42 12.64 7.38
N ASP A 137 -1.35 13.26 6.65
CA ASP A 137 -2.79 12.94 6.75
C ASP A 137 -3.24 12.12 5.53
N CYS A 138 -3.42 10.82 5.71
CA CYS A 138 -3.83 9.86 4.68
C CYS A 138 -5.28 10.06 4.17
N ARG A 139 -6.04 11.00 4.75
CA ARG A 139 -7.33 11.45 4.18
C ARG A 139 -7.14 12.49 3.08
N LYS A 140 -5.95 13.09 2.99
CA LYS A 140 -5.58 14.17 2.06
C LYS A 140 -4.60 13.73 0.99
N ILE A 141 -3.77 12.74 1.31
CA ILE A 141 -2.77 12.18 0.40
C ILE A 141 -2.94 10.67 0.31
N ALA A 142 -2.39 10.06 -0.73
CA ALA A 142 -2.42 8.62 -0.91
C ALA A 142 -1.55 7.90 0.13
N CYS A 143 -2.14 6.88 0.77
CA CYS A 143 -1.45 5.95 1.66
C CYS A 143 -1.82 4.52 1.28
N ALA A 144 -0.94 3.58 1.61
CA ALA A 144 -1.11 2.18 1.26
C ALA A 144 -0.54 1.28 2.36
N ILE A 145 -0.98 0.02 2.41
CA ILE A 145 -0.20 -1.04 3.03
C ILE A 145 0.94 -1.37 2.11
N TYR A 146 2.14 -1.42 2.66
CA TYR A 146 3.33 -1.88 1.98
C TYR A 146 3.88 -3.13 2.64
N THR A 147 4.39 -4.05 1.81
CA THR A 147 5.51 -4.90 2.19
C THR A 147 6.78 -4.27 1.63
N ARG A 148 7.89 -4.43 2.30
CA ARG A 148 9.21 -4.03 1.82
C ARG A 148 10.28 -4.89 2.47
N ALA A 149 11.40 -5.11 1.82
CA ALA A 149 12.54 -5.78 2.44
C ALA A 149 12.89 -5.12 3.79
N ASP A 150 13.27 -5.92 4.76
CA ASP A 150 13.64 -5.44 6.09
C ASP A 150 15.01 -4.72 6.07
N HIS A 151 15.47 -4.27 7.23
CA HIS A 151 16.70 -3.51 7.35
C HIS A 151 17.98 -4.30 7.01
N THR A 152 17.92 -5.62 6.92
CA THR A 152 19.03 -6.44 6.46
C THR A 152 19.27 -6.31 4.95
N ARG A 153 18.25 -5.84 4.22
CA ARG A 153 18.26 -5.54 2.78
C ARG A 153 17.58 -4.18 2.51
N GLY A 154 17.87 -3.18 3.32
CA GLY A 154 17.16 -1.91 3.36
C GLY A 154 17.05 -1.15 2.03
N ASP A 155 17.95 -1.38 1.07
CA ASP A 155 17.96 -0.74 -0.26
C ASP A 155 17.26 -1.59 -1.33
N ASP A 156 16.86 -2.83 -1.01
CA ASP A 156 16.19 -3.71 -1.95
C ASP A 156 14.71 -3.31 -2.09
N ARG A 157 14.36 -2.75 -3.26
CA ARG A 157 12.99 -2.33 -3.58
C ARG A 157 12.19 -3.39 -4.34
N SER A 158 12.77 -4.57 -4.61
CA SER A 158 12.12 -5.64 -5.36
C SER A 158 10.97 -6.32 -4.60
N TYR A 159 10.95 -6.17 -3.27
CA TYR A 159 9.88 -6.69 -2.39
C TYR A 159 8.86 -5.63 -1.97
N ASP A 160 8.93 -4.43 -2.58
CA ASP A 160 7.94 -3.39 -2.34
C ASP A 160 6.64 -3.73 -3.06
N ILE A 161 5.62 -4.07 -2.30
CA ILE A 161 4.27 -4.31 -2.79
C ILE A 161 3.36 -3.28 -2.15
N GLU A 162 2.64 -2.54 -2.98
CA GLU A 162 1.74 -1.47 -2.58
C GLU A 162 0.28 -1.93 -2.71
N LEU A 163 -0.49 -1.83 -1.62
CA LEU A 163 -1.94 -2.03 -1.63
C LEU A 163 -2.62 -0.77 -1.11
N PRO A 164 -3.27 0.02 -2.00
CA PRO A 164 -3.85 1.31 -1.63
C PRO A 164 -4.93 1.22 -0.54
N LEU A 165 -4.95 2.21 0.34
CA LEU A 165 -5.96 2.38 1.37
C LEU A 165 -6.72 3.69 1.20
N GLN A 166 -8.01 3.70 1.58
CA GLN A 166 -8.84 4.89 1.59
C GLN A 166 -9.53 5.07 2.95
N PHE A 167 -9.15 6.12 3.66
CA PHE A 167 -9.79 6.50 4.91
C PHE A 167 -11.11 7.21 4.68
N LYS A 168 -12.05 7.01 5.59
CA LYS A 168 -13.29 7.78 5.64
C LYS A 168 -12.95 9.24 5.98
N LYS A 169 -13.49 10.16 5.18
CA LYS A 169 -13.44 11.61 5.44
C LYS A 169 -14.25 11.98 6.67
#